data_6cb2554ac7cc54d2c7bded248b8532ab
#
_entry.id   6cb2554ac7cc54d2c7bded248b8532ab
#
_cell.length_a   1.000
_cell.length_b   1.000
_cell.length_c   1.000
_cell.angle_alpha   90.00
_cell.angle_beta   90.00
_cell.angle_gamma   90.00
#
_symmetry.space_group_name_H-M   'P 1'
#
loop_
_entity.id
_entity.type
_entity.pdbx_description
1 polymer ?
#
loop_
_entity_poly.entity_id
_entity_poly.type
_entity_poly.pdbx_seq_one_letter_code
_entity_poly.pdbx_strand_id
1 'polypeptide(L)'
;MMIIGCDYHPSWQQICWMDTVTGETGEKKLEHASGEAEKFYRGLSVPALIGMESTGNCQWFVEMSTTAGHDVWIGDAARIRASDSRQQKHDRRDAALILKLLLEGRFPRIWTPSGEEKDLRQLLIHRYKLVRIRAQVKNELQHLAMNQGITKKRRLWSKAGEKVLRELPLKPWASRRREDLIQVREMLSTQIGLLDQAVVEVAEKNEKARLLMTQPGVGPITSMAFVLTMGDVNRFQRGKQVASYLGLIPREYSSGGHQRFGSISKQGNRFMRMLLV
;
A
#
# COMPACT_ATOMS: atom_id res chain seq x y z
N MET A 1 20.13 22.28 14.54
CA MET A 1 19.45 21.34 13.61
C MET A 1 18.01 21.80 13.46
N MET A 2 17.52 21.88 12.24
CA MET A 2 16.14 22.28 11.99
C MET A 2 15.21 21.08 12.12
N ILE A 3 14.11 21.22 12.86
CA ILE A 3 13.04 20.22 12.98
C ILE A 3 11.77 20.83 12.40
N ILE A 4 11.11 20.09 11.50
CA ILE A 4 9.95 20.56 10.75
C ILE A 4 8.80 19.58 10.92
N GLY A 5 7.66 20.05 11.40
CA GLY A 5 6.37 19.35 11.34
C GLY A 5 5.64 19.77 10.07
N CYS A 6 5.23 18.81 9.28
CA CYS A 6 4.59 19.01 7.98
C CYS A 6 3.21 18.35 7.94
N ASP A 7 2.16 19.15 7.79
CA ASP A 7 0.84 18.70 7.39
C ASP A 7 0.75 18.77 5.86
N TYR A 8 0.88 17.59 5.23
CA TYR A 8 1.02 17.44 3.79
C TYR A 8 -0.32 17.22 3.10
N HIS A 9 -0.62 18.06 2.11
CA HIS A 9 -1.73 17.91 1.17
C HIS A 9 -1.20 17.71 -0.28
N PRO A 10 -1.99 17.16 -1.21
CA PRO A 10 -1.51 16.89 -2.57
C PRO A 10 -1.02 18.13 -3.34
N SER A 11 -1.58 19.32 -3.11
CA SER A 11 -1.27 20.55 -3.84
C SER A 11 -0.48 21.57 -3.04
N TRP A 12 -0.40 21.43 -1.74
CA TRP A 12 0.29 22.32 -0.81
C TRP A 12 0.61 21.61 0.50
N GLN A 13 1.37 22.26 1.37
CA GLN A 13 1.64 21.79 2.73
C GLN A 13 1.70 22.95 3.71
N GLN A 14 1.24 22.72 4.93
CA GLN A 14 1.48 23.62 6.07
C GLN A 14 2.67 23.08 6.85
N ILE A 15 3.63 23.95 7.14
CA ILE A 15 4.79 23.58 7.96
C ILE A 15 4.90 24.46 9.18
N CYS A 16 5.40 23.88 10.27
CA CYS A 16 5.91 24.57 11.44
C CYS A 16 7.31 24.05 11.72
N TRP A 17 8.25 24.93 12.04
CA TRP A 17 9.63 24.54 12.31
C TRP A 17 10.21 25.18 13.55
N MET A 18 11.27 24.57 14.05
CA MET A 18 12.13 25.10 15.10
C MET A 18 13.59 24.78 14.77
N ASP A 19 14.46 25.79 14.86
CA ASP A 19 15.89 25.53 14.93
C ASP A 19 16.28 25.25 16.39
N THR A 20 16.78 24.06 16.66
CA THR A 20 17.14 23.64 18.02
C THR A 20 18.41 24.31 18.56
N VAL A 21 19.16 25.03 17.72
CA VAL A 21 20.38 25.76 18.11
C VAL A 21 20.04 27.21 18.51
N THR A 22 19.24 27.90 17.67
CA THR A 22 18.90 29.31 17.88
C THR A 22 17.60 29.48 18.67
N GLY A 23 16.74 28.46 18.72
CA GLY A 23 15.39 28.56 19.28
C GLY A 23 14.40 29.27 18.35
N GLU A 24 14.81 29.66 17.15
CA GLU A 24 13.96 30.34 16.20
C GLU A 24 12.85 29.40 15.73
N THR A 25 11.62 29.89 15.70
CA THR A 25 10.45 29.13 15.23
C THR A 25 9.75 29.91 14.13
N GLY A 26 9.05 29.17 13.28
CA GLY A 26 8.23 29.76 12.24
C GLY A 26 7.18 28.81 11.70
N GLU A 27 6.29 29.38 10.90
CA GLU A 27 5.28 28.63 10.18
C GLU A 27 5.13 29.18 8.76
N LYS A 28 4.79 28.30 7.81
CA LYS A 28 4.56 28.71 6.42
C LYS A 28 3.65 27.73 5.71
N LYS A 29 2.81 28.26 4.83
CA LYS A 29 2.12 27.47 3.81
C LYS A 29 2.97 27.48 2.54
N LEU A 30 3.20 26.31 1.93
CA LEU A 30 4.04 26.14 0.74
C LEU A 30 3.22 25.46 -0.35
N GLU A 31 3.07 26.13 -1.48
CA GLU A 31 2.40 25.57 -2.65
C GLU A 31 3.37 24.65 -3.43
N HIS A 32 2.83 23.53 -3.98
CA HIS A 32 3.65 22.58 -4.71
C HIS A 32 3.84 22.98 -6.17
N ALA A 33 2.76 23.38 -6.85
CA ALA A 33 2.78 23.69 -8.27
C ALA A 33 3.65 24.91 -8.63
N SER A 34 3.81 25.87 -7.69
CA SER A 34 4.67 27.05 -7.86
C SER A 34 6.16 26.76 -7.61
N GLY A 35 6.50 25.57 -7.12
CA GLY A 35 7.86 25.20 -6.69
C GLY A 35 8.29 25.80 -5.36
N GLU A 36 7.37 26.43 -4.60
CA GLU A 36 7.72 27.03 -3.29
C GLU A 36 8.23 26.01 -2.30
N ALA A 37 7.61 24.82 -2.25
CA ALA A 37 8.05 23.74 -1.37
C ALA A 37 9.49 23.32 -1.70
N GLU A 38 9.77 23.04 -2.97
CA GLU A 38 11.11 22.65 -3.40
C GLU A 38 12.15 23.74 -3.11
N LYS A 39 11.82 25.00 -3.43
CA LYS A 39 12.71 26.16 -3.15
C LYS A 39 12.99 26.31 -1.65
N PHE A 40 11.98 26.11 -0.80
CA PHE A 40 12.14 26.20 0.64
C PHE A 40 13.11 25.15 1.16
N TYR A 41 12.86 23.84 0.86
CA TYR A 41 13.68 22.77 1.40
C TYR A 41 15.10 22.77 0.81
N ARG A 42 15.28 23.02 -0.48
CA ARG A 42 16.63 23.13 -1.09
C ARG A 42 17.39 24.38 -0.61
N GLY A 43 16.68 25.39 -0.14
CA GLY A 43 17.28 26.62 0.39
C GLY A 43 17.71 26.55 1.86
N LEU A 44 17.42 25.44 2.55
CA LEU A 44 17.87 25.26 3.94
C LEU A 44 19.38 25.05 3.99
N SER A 45 20.06 25.86 4.79
CA SER A 45 21.53 25.83 4.94
C SER A 45 22.04 24.63 5.74
N VAL A 46 21.15 23.94 6.45
CA VAL A 46 21.48 22.79 7.30
C VAL A 46 20.48 21.65 7.06
N PRO A 47 20.92 20.38 7.25
CA PRO A 47 20.00 19.26 7.20
C PRO A 47 18.86 19.42 8.21
N ALA A 48 17.65 19.06 7.78
CA ALA A 48 16.46 19.12 8.61
C ALA A 48 15.89 17.72 8.87
N LEU A 49 15.27 17.55 10.05
CA LEU A 49 14.39 16.43 10.34
C LEU A 49 12.95 16.85 10.05
N ILE A 50 12.31 16.19 9.08
CA ILE A 50 10.95 16.49 8.64
C ILE A 50 10.03 15.36 9.09
N GLY A 51 9.03 15.64 9.92
CA GLY A 51 7.98 14.70 10.25
C GLY A 51 6.71 15.01 9.48
N MET A 52 6.03 13.96 9.01
CA MET A 52 4.73 14.09 8.36
C MET A 52 3.84 12.88 8.64
N GLU A 53 2.52 13.07 8.53
CA GLU A 53 1.54 11.98 8.61
C GLU A 53 1.66 11.06 7.38
N SER A 54 1.40 9.75 7.56
CA SER A 54 1.38 8.81 6.44
C SER A 54 0.26 9.14 5.46
N THR A 55 0.65 9.43 4.21
CA THR A 55 -0.26 9.73 3.09
C THR A 55 0.16 9.01 1.82
N GLY A 56 -0.77 8.78 0.90
CA GLY A 56 -0.52 7.99 -0.30
C GLY A 56 0.23 8.71 -1.41
N ASN A 57 0.28 10.04 -1.43
CA ASN A 57 0.71 10.83 -2.60
C ASN A 57 1.94 11.72 -2.32
N CYS A 58 2.76 11.35 -1.35
CA CYS A 58 3.90 12.16 -0.89
C CYS A 58 5.27 11.70 -1.44
N GLN A 59 5.32 10.72 -2.34
CA GLN A 59 6.59 10.11 -2.76
C GLN A 59 7.56 11.13 -3.35
N TRP A 60 7.11 11.99 -4.26
CA TRP A 60 7.92 13.04 -4.86
C TRP A 60 8.56 13.96 -3.81
N PHE A 61 7.77 14.30 -2.78
CA PHE A 61 8.23 15.18 -1.69
C PHE A 61 9.29 14.49 -0.82
N VAL A 62 9.06 13.22 -0.48
CA VAL A 62 10.04 12.42 0.27
C VAL A 62 11.34 12.29 -0.50
N GLU A 63 11.28 11.97 -1.80
CA GLU A 63 12.45 11.83 -2.67
C GLU A 63 13.19 13.16 -2.83
N MET A 64 12.46 14.25 -3.09
CA MET A 64 13.04 15.60 -3.21
C MET A 64 13.74 16.01 -1.93
N SER A 65 13.08 15.85 -0.78
CA SER A 65 13.65 16.22 0.52
C SER A 65 14.87 15.38 0.90
N THR A 66 14.82 14.08 0.64
CA THR A 66 15.95 13.17 0.89
C THR A 66 17.14 13.49 -0.03
N THR A 67 16.88 13.78 -1.31
CA THR A 67 17.92 14.21 -2.25
C THR A 67 18.54 15.57 -1.85
N ALA A 68 17.76 16.43 -1.21
CA ALA A 68 18.26 17.69 -0.64
C ALA A 68 19.03 17.50 0.69
N GLY A 69 19.21 16.27 1.17
CA GLY A 69 19.98 15.95 2.37
C GLY A 69 19.17 16.00 3.67
N HIS A 70 17.85 15.98 3.61
CA HIS A 70 16.99 15.98 4.79
C HIS A 70 16.54 14.56 5.17
N ASP A 71 16.29 14.34 6.47
CA ASP A 71 15.68 13.08 6.97
C ASP A 71 14.16 13.24 7.07
N VAL A 72 13.40 12.38 6.41
CA VAL A 72 11.94 12.41 6.40
C VAL A 72 11.37 11.26 7.20
N TRP A 73 10.66 11.57 8.27
CA TRP A 73 9.97 10.60 9.12
C TRP A 73 8.48 10.59 8.82
N ILE A 74 7.97 9.42 8.48
CA ILE A 74 6.54 9.20 8.28
C ILE A 74 5.96 8.65 9.58
N GLY A 75 4.90 9.27 10.08
CA GLY A 75 4.21 8.89 11.31
C GLY A 75 2.89 8.17 11.08
N ASP A 76 2.50 7.36 12.08
CA ASP A 76 1.19 6.71 12.13
C ASP A 76 0.09 7.76 12.35
N ALA A 77 -0.75 7.98 11.35
CA ALA A 77 -1.84 8.93 11.36
C ALA A 77 -2.80 8.78 12.54
N ALA A 78 -3.14 7.54 12.90
CA ALA A 78 -4.05 7.28 14.00
C ALA A 78 -3.43 7.63 15.36
N ARG A 79 -2.14 7.33 15.54
CA ARG A 79 -1.41 7.67 16.77
C ARG A 79 -1.12 9.15 16.90
N ILE A 80 -0.82 9.85 15.78
CA ILE A 80 -0.67 11.32 15.78
C ILE A 80 -1.99 11.95 16.23
N ARG A 81 -3.12 11.57 15.63
CA ARG A 81 -4.45 12.09 16.03
C ARG A 81 -4.82 11.75 17.48
N ALA A 82 -4.50 10.55 17.96
CA ALA A 82 -4.74 10.17 19.35
C ALA A 82 -3.92 10.96 20.36
N SER A 83 -2.84 11.64 19.93
CA SER A 83 -2.00 12.49 20.76
C SER A 83 -2.56 13.92 20.90
N ASP A 84 -3.58 14.29 20.09
CA ASP A 84 -4.30 15.55 20.23
C ASP A 84 -5.53 15.34 21.13
N SER A 85 -5.63 16.13 22.18
CA SER A 85 -6.78 16.14 23.08
C SER A 85 -7.99 16.95 22.55
N ARG A 86 -7.85 17.63 21.41
CA ARG A 86 -8.83 18.58 20.87
C ARG A 86 -9.48 18.05 19.60
N GLN A 87 -10.80 18.24 19.46
CA GLN A 87 -11.58 17.78 18.32
C GLN A 87 -11.59 18.75 17.10
N GLN A 88 -11.10 19.98 17.25
CA GLN A 88 -11.12 20.96 16.16
C GLN A 88 -9.90 20.81 15.25
N LYS A 89 -10.13 20.40 14.02
CA LYS A 89 -9.10 20.27 12.97
C LYS A 89 -8.72 21.64 12.40
N HIS A 90 -7.41 21.92 12.37
CA HIS A 90 -6.85 23.12 11.73
C HIS A 90 -5.41 22.82 11.28
N ASP A 91 -5.12 22.98 10.01
CA ASP A 91 -3.85 22.55 9.36
C ASP A 91 -2.59 23.10 10.05
N ARG A 92 -2.63 24.36 10.53
CA ARG A 92 -1.53 24.92 11.34
C ARG A 92 -1.30 24.16 12.63
N ARG A 93 -2.37 23.70 13.28
CA ARG A 93 -2.28 22.92 14.51
C ARG A 93 -1.77 21.51 14.25
N ASP A 94 -2.15 20.94 13.12
CA ASP A 94 -1.71 19.59 12.72
C ASP A 94 -0.19 19.60 12.46
N ALA A 95 0.35 20.61 11.75
CA ALA A 95 1.79 20.80 11.58
C ALA A 95 2.51 21.09 12.92
N ALA A 96 1.94 21.92 13.78
CA ALA A 96 2.50 22.23 15.10
C ALA A 96 2.48 21.01 16.03
N LEU A 97 1.45 20.18 15.99
CA LEU A 97 1.38 18.92 16.74
C LEU A 97 2.49 17.96 16.31
N ILE A 98 2.69 17.81 15.00
CA ILE A 98 3.77 16.96 14.45
C ILE A 98 5.13 17.48 14.93
N LEU A 99 5.38 18.79 14.84
CA LEU A 99 6.60 19.41 15.35
C LEU A 99 6.80 19.13 16.85
N LYS A 100 5.76 19.32 17.65
CA LYS A 100 5.80 19.05 19.10
C LYS A 100 6.18 17.60 19.39
N LEU A 101 5.55 16.64 18.70
CA LEU A 101 5.84 15.21 18.88
C LEU A 101 7.28 14.85 18.51
N LEU A 102 7.85 15.51 17.48
CA LEU A 102 9.26 15.34 17.11
C LEU A 102 10.19 15.88 18.19
N LEU A 103 9.94 17.09 18.68
CA LEU A 103 10.73 17.73 19.73
C LEU A 103 10.71 16.96 21.05
N GLU A 104 9.56 16.36 21.40
CA GLU A 104 9.39 15.54 22.61
C GLU A 104 9.94 14.11 22.44
N GLY A 105 10.44 13.72 21.26
CA GLY A 105 10.87 12.35 20.97
C GLY A 105 9.72 11.31 20.98
N ARG A 106 8.48 11.76 20.86
CA ARG A 106 7.25 10.95 20.92
C ARG A 106 6.58 10.72 19.57
N PHE A 107 7.23 11.19 18.50
CA PHE A 107 6.68 11.04 17.15
C PHE A 107 6.54 9.53 16.80
N PRO A 108 5.33 9.08 16.44
CA PRO A 108 5.06 7.67 16.21
C PRO A 108 5.56 7.23 14.82
N ARG A 109 6.89 7.26 14.63
CA ARG A 109 7.53 6.90 13.35
C ARG A 109 7.15 5.49 12.95
N ILE A 110 6.75 5.32 11.69
CA ILE A 110 6.54 4.02 11.07
C ILE A 110 7.70 3.66 10.14
N TRP A 111 7.93 2.38 9.97
CA TRP A 111 8.86 1.90 8.95
C TRP A 111 8.32 2.21 7.55
N THR A 112 9.16 2.75 6.69
CA THR A 112 8.86 3.01 5.28
C THR A 112 9.83 2.23 4.41
N PRO A 113 9.36 1.57 3.33
CA PRO A 113 10.23 0.91 2.38
C PRO A 113 11.06 1.92 1.58
N SER A 114 12.18 1.48 1.01
CA SER A 114 12.96 2.26 0.06
C SER A 114 12.14 2.63 -1.19
N GLY A 115 12.65 3.52 -2.03
CA GLY A 115 11.99 3.89 -3.29
C GLY A 115 11.79 2.67 -4.20
N GLU A 116 12.82 1.85 -4.37
CA GLU A 116 12.77 0.61 -5.18
C GLU A 116 11.77 -0.41 -4.61
N GLU A 117 11.77 -0.61 -3.28
CA GLU A 117 10.81 -1.50 -2.64
C GLU A 117 9.37 -1.00 -2.78
N LYS A 118 9.15 0.33 -2.74
CA LYS A 118 7.83 0.94 -2.98
C LYS A 118 7.37 0.69 -4.41
N ASP A 119 8.24 0.89 -5.39
CA ASP A 119 7.91 0.68 -6.80
C ASP A 119 7.52 -0.78 -7.06
N LEU A 120 8.33 -1.73 -6.61
CA LEU A 120 8.02 -3.14 -6.76
C LEU A 120 6.74 -3.56 -6.01
N ARG A 121 6.46 -2.96 -4.84
CA ARG A 121 5.16 -3.16 -4.15
C ARG A 121 3.98 -2.66 -4.99
N GLN A 122 4.13 -1.51 -5.66
CA GLN A 122 3.08 -0.99 -6.55
C GLN A 122 2.86 -1.90 -7.75
N LEU A 123 3.92 -2.48 -8.31
CA LEU A 123 3.82 -3.47 -9.38
C LEU A 123 3.01 -4.70 -8.93
N LEU A 124 3.28 -5.26 -7.77
CA LEU A 124 2.52 -6.38 -7.20
C LEU A 124 1.04 -6.03 -6.96
N ILE A 125 0.78 -4.82 -6.44
CA ILE A 125 -0.59 -4.33 -6.23
C ILE A 125 -1.30 -4.12 -7.58
N HIS A 126 -0.61 -3.59 -8.58
CA HIS A 126 -1.13 -3.43 -9.94
C HIS A 126 -1.50 -4.79 -10.54
N ARG A 127 -0.58 -5.75 -10.50
CA ARG A 127 -0.83 -7.12 -10.94
C ARG A 127 -2.07 -7.72 -10.26
N TYR A 128 -2.21 -7.54 -8.95
CA TYR A 128 -3.38 -8.00 -8.20
C TYR A 128 -4.69 -7.34 -8.67
N LYS A 129 -4.66 -6.03 -8.96
CA LYS A 129 -5.82 -5.33 -9.53
C LYS A 129 -6.22 -5.92 -10.88
N LEU A 130 -5.25 -6.20 -11.77
CA LEU A 130 -5.53 -6.83 -13.08
C LEU A 130 -6.15 -8.23 -12.91
N VAL A 131 -5.66 -9.05 -11.97
CA VAL A 131 -6.26 -10.35 -11.65
C VAL A 131 -7.71 -10.21 -11.20
N ARG A 132 -8.02 -9.20 -10.37
CA ARG A 132 -9.40 -8.94 -9.93
C ARG A 132 -10.31 -8.51 -11.09
N ILE A 133 -9.84 -7.63 -11.97
CA ILE A 133 -10.59 -7.20 -13.17
C ILE A 133 -10.84 -8.41 -14.07
N ARG A 134 -9.82 -9.25 -14.32
CA ARG A 134 -10.00 -10.49 -15.08
C ARG A 134 -11.03 -11.43 -14.46
N ALA A 135 -11.07 -11.54 -13.14
CA ALA A 135 -12.08 -12.34 -12.45
C ALA A 135 -13.51 -11.77 -12.64
N GLN A 136 -13.67 -10.44 -12.63
CA GLN A 136 -14.95 -9.79 -12.93
C GLN A 136 -15.40 -10.09 -14.36
N VAL A 137 -14.52 -9.92 -15.35
CA VAL A 137 -14.79 -10.25 -16.76
C VAL A 137 -15.18 -11.72 -16.92
N LYS A 138 -14.46 -12.63 -16.25
CA LYS A 138 -14.82 -14.06 -16.25
C LYS A 138 -16.20 -14.31 -15.65
N ASN A 139 -16.57 -13.64 -14.59
CA ASN A 139 -17.89 -13.76 -13.98
C ASN A 139 -18.99 -13.30 -14.94
N GLU A 140 -18.79 -12.19 -15.67
CA GLU A 140 -19.76 -11.71 -16.66
C GLU A 140 -19.93 -12.70 -17.82
N LEU A 141 -18.84 -13.23 -18.37
CA LEU A 141 -18.89 -14.29 -19.39
C LEU A 141 -19.61 -15.55 -18.88
N GLN A 142 -19.39 -15.91 -17.62
CA GLN A 142 -20.07 -17.02 -16.98
C GLN A 142 -21.58 -16.77 -16.86
N HIS A 143 -22.00 -15.54 -16.51
CA HIS A 143 -23.43 -15.19 -16.49
C HIS A 143 -24.07 -15.29 -17.86
N LEU A 144 -23.38 -14.87 -18.93
CA LEU A 144 -23.85 -15.09 -20.29
C LEU A 144 -24.09 -16.56 -20.60
N ALA A 145 -23.14 -17.42 -20.23
CA ALA A 145 -23.25 -18.87 -20.44
C ALA A 145 -24.38 -19.49 -19.61
N MET A 146 -24.53 -19.07 -18.35
CA MET A 146 -25.60 -19.56 -17.48
C MET A 146 -26.99 -19.19 -17.99
N ASN A 147 -27.17 -18.02 -18.58
CA ASN A 147 -28.43 -17.62 -19.22
C ASN A 147 -28.79 -18.47 -20.44
N GLN A 148 -27.84 -19.24 -20.96
CA GLN A 148 -28.05 -20.25 -22.05
C GLN A 148 -28.07 -21.70 -21.50
N GLY A 149 -28.27 -21.86 -20.18
CA GLY A 149 -28.36 -23.19 -19.56
C GLY A 149 -27.03 -23.88 -19.25
N ILE A 150 -25.88 -23.24 -19.47
CA ILE A 150 -24.58 -23.80 -19.18
C ILE A 150 -24.19 -23.54 -17.72
N THR A 151 -24.38 -24.55 -16.85
CA THR A 151 -24.17 -24.39 -15.40
C THR A 151 -22.79 -24.84 -14.91
N LYS A 152 -22.00 -25.54 -15.71
CA LYS A 152 -20.69 -26.11 -15.32
C LYS A 152 -19.58 -25.06 -15.35
N LYS A 153 -19.54 -24.21 -14.33
CA LYS A 153 -18.68 -23.02 -14.21
C LYS A 153 -17.17 -23.26 -14.47
N ARG A 154 -16.58 -24.30 -13.87
CA ARG A 154 -15.14 -24.58 -13.98
C ARG A 154 -14.72 -25.05 -15.38
N ARG A 155 -15.59 -25.73 -16.11
CA ARG A 155 -15.29 -26.26 -17.45
C ARG A 155 -15.24 -25.19 -18.53
N LEU A 156 -15.86 -24.02 -18.32
CA LEU A 156 -15.87 -22.90 -19.25
C LEU A 156 -14.47 -22.37 -19.58
N TRP A 157 -13.49 -22.57 -18.68
CA TRP A 157 -12.13 -22.06 -18.81
C TRP A 157 -11.13 -23.08 -19.34
N SER A 158 -11.59 -24.28 -19.74
CA SER A 158 -10.82 -25.24 -20.51
C SER A 158 -10.87 -24.89 -22.02
N LYS A 159 -9.95 -25.43 -22.82
CA LYS A 159 -9.97 -25.24 -24.29
C LYS A 159 -11.33 -25.58 -24.91
N ALA A 160 -11.94 -26.70 -24.48
CA ALA A 160 -13.27 -27.10 -24.94
C ALA A 160 -14.37 -26.15 -24.47
N GLY A 161 -14.30 -25.66 -23.23
CA GLY A 161 -15.27 -24.71 -22.68
C GLY A 161 -15.19 -23.33 -23.34
N GLU A 162 -14.00 -22.89 -23.70
CA GLU A 162 -13.82 -21.64 -24.46
C GLU A 162 -14.42 -21.72 -25.86
N LYS A 163 -14.31 -22.87 -26.54
CA LYS A 163 -15.00 -23.11 -27.81
C LYS A 163 -16.51 -23.00 -27.64
N VAL A 164 -17.08 -23.69 -26.66
CA VAL A 164 -18.51 -23.60 -26.32
C VAL A 164 -18.93 -22.16 -26.04
N LEU A 165 -18.14 -21.40 -25.27
CA LEU A 165 -18.44 -20.01 -24.96
C LEU A 165 -18.49 -19.12 -26.22
N ARG A 166 -17.58 -19.33 -27.18
CA ARG A 166 -17.54 -18.59 -28.44
C ARG A 166 -18.70 -18.96 -29.37
N GLU A 167 -19.16 -20.20 -29.34
CA GLU A 167 -20.23 -20.75 -30.21
C GLU A 167 -21.64 -20.58 -29.60
N LEU A 168 -21.79 -19.96 -28.41
CA LEU A 168 -23.10 -19.76 -27.79
C LEU A 168 -24.06 -19.01 -28.71
N PRO A 169 -25.30 -19.51 -28.90
CA PRO A 169 -26.32 -18.89 -29.71
C PRO A 169 -26.92 -17.69 -28.98
N LEU A 170 -26.28 -16.53 -29.11
CA LEU A 170 -26.68 -15.30 -28.42
C LEU A 170 -27.37 -14.33 -29.39
N LYS A 171 -28.27 -13.48 -28.85
CA LYS A 171 -28.81 -12.32 -29.58
C LYS A 171 -27.68 -11.33 -29.94
N PRO A 172 -27.83 -10.48 -30.96
CA PRO A 172 -26.75 -9.65 -31.50
C PRO A 172 -25.97 -8.86 -30.44
N TRP A 173 -26.66 -8.15 -29.55
CA TRP A 173 -26.01 -7.35 -28.51
C TRP A 173 -25.32 -8.19 -27.44
N ALA A 174 -25.86 -9.34 -27.10
CA ALA A 174 -25.23 -10.29 -26.17
C ALA A 174 -23.99 -10.93 -26.82
N SER A 175 -24.05 -11.25 -28.12
CA SER A 175 -22.91 -11.73 -28.90
C SER A 175 -21.79 -10.67 -28.93
N ARG A 176 -22.12 -9.43 -29.24
CA ARG A 176 -21.15 -8.31 -29.22
C ARG A 176 -20.49 -8.19 -27.85
N ARG A 177 -21.27 -8.16 -26.77
CA ARG A 177 -20.73 -8.09 -25.41
C ARG A 177 -19.82 -9.25 -25.07
N ARG A 178 -20.16 -10.48 -25.51
CA ARG A 178 -19.30 -11.68 -25.35
C ARG A 178 -17.94 -11.45 -26.01
N GLU A 179 -17.91 -10.99 -27.25
CA GLU A 179 -16.65 -10.77 -27.99
C GLU A 179 -15.77 -9.72 -27.27
N ASP A 180 -16.36 -8.60 -26.88
CA ASP A 180 -15.65 -7.56 -26.15
C ASP A 180 -15.06 -8.08 -24.84
N LEU A 181 -15.83 -8.85 -24.05
CA LEU A 181 -15.37 -9.45 -22.80
C LEU A 181 -14.27 -10.49 -23.00
N ILE A 182 -14.33 -11.29 -24.08
CA ILE A 182 -13.28 -12.26 -24.42
C ILE A 182 -11.98 -11.52 -24.74
N GLN A 183 -12.02 -10.48 -25.57
CA GLN A 183 -10.84 -9.67 -25.91
C GLN A 183 -10.20 -9.03 -24.67
N VAL A 184 -11.01 -8.41 -23.80
CA VAL A 184 -10.52 -7.84 -22.54
C VAL A 184 -9.87 -8.91 -21.65
N ARG A 185 -10.49 -10.10 -21.51
CA ARG A 185 -9.92 -11.22 -20.75
C ARG A 185 -8.57 -11.67 -21.29
N GLU A 186 -8.42 -11.77 -22.60
CA GLU A 186 -7.19 -12.19 -23.28
C GLU A 186 -6.09 -11.16 -23.07
N MET A 187 -6.38 -9.89 -23.29
CA MET A 187 -5.44 -8.78 -23.02
C MET A 187 -4.97 -8.79 -21.55
N LEU A 188 -5.89 -8.90 -20.59
CA LEU A 188 -5.55 -8.98 -19.17
C LEU A 188 -4.69 -10.21 -18.85
N SER A 189 -4.95 -11.35 -19.49
CA SER A 189 -4.19 -12.58 -19.26
C SER A 189 -2.75 -12.45 -19.73
N THR A 190 -2.54 -11.81 -20.90
CA THR A 190 -1.20 -11.51 -21.43
C THR A 190 -0.44 -10.56 -20.50
N GLN A 191 -1.06 -9.46 -20.09
CA GLN A 191 -0.42 -8.49 -19.20
C GLN A 191 -0.08 -9.09 -17.82
N ILE A 192 -0.97 -9.89 -17.25
CA ILE A 192 -0.70 -10.60 -15.99
C ILE A 192 0.48 -11.56 -16.17
N GLY A 193 0.55 -12.30 -17.29
CA GLY A 193 1.67 -13.20 -17.58
C GLY A 193 3.02 -12.48 -17.64
N LEU A 194 3.09 -11.32 -18.28
CA LEU A 194 4.31 -10.50 -18.32
C LEU A 194 4.73 -10.02 -16.93
N LEU A 195 3.76 -9.59 -16.12
CA LEU A 195 4.03 -9.17 -14.75
C LEU A 195 4.47 -10.35 -13.86
N ASP A 196 3.88 -11.55 -14.08
CA ASP A 196 4.29 -12.76 -13.36
C ASP A 196 5.74 -13.11 -13.66
N GLN A 197 6.18 -13.03 -14.92
CA GLN A 197 7.57 -13.26 -15.32
C GLN A 197 8.51 -12.26 -14.65
N ALA A 198 8.20 -10.97 -14.70
CA ALA A 198 9.01 -9.94 -14.07
C ALA A 198 9.17 -10.18 -12.55
N VAL A 199 8.10 -10.59 -11.87
CA VAL A 199 8.18 -10.91 -10.43
C VAL A 199 9.00 -12.17 -10.16
N VAL A 200 8.93 -13.19 -11.02
CA VAL A 200 9.76 -14.39 -10.91
C VAL A 200 11.24 -14.03 -10.98
N GLU A 201 11.64 -13.25 -11.97
CA GLU A 201 13.04 -12.82 -12.15
C GLU A 201 13.59 -12.06 -10.94
N VAL A 202 12.78 -11.21 -10.33
CA VAL A 202 13.18 -10.47 -9.12
C VAL A 202 13.23 -11.40 -7.91
N ALA A 203 12.27 -12.33 -7.78
CA ALA A 203 12.22 -13.28 -6.66
C ALA A 203 13.42 -14.23 -6.67
N GLU A 204 13.85 -14.69 -7.84
CA GLU A 204 15.02 -15.54 -8.01
C GLU A 204 16.36 -14.87 -7.61
N LYS A 205 16.45 -13.55 -7.77
CA LYS A 205 17.59 -12.74 -7.36
C LYS A 205 17.57 -12.36 -5.88
N ASN A 206 16.43 -12.47 -5.22
CA ASN A 206 16.26 -12.07 -3.82
C ASN A 206 16.44 -13.28 -2.87
N GLU A 207 17.48 -13.26 -2.05
CA GLU A 207 17.80 -14.37 -1.13
C GLU A 207 16.69 -14.67 -0.14
N LYS A 208 16.04 -13.65 0.43
CA LYS A 208 14.93 -13.82 1.38
C LYS A 208 13.71 -14.44 0.69
N ALA A 209 13.43 -14.04 -0.55
CA ALA A 209 12.35 -14.63 -1.34
C ALA A 209 12.64 -16.08 -1.69
N ARG A 210 13.86 -16.41 -2.10
CA ARG A 210 14.29 -17.80 -2.35
C ARG A 210 14.13 -18.68 -1.13
N LEU A 211 14.53 -18.19 0.04
CA LEU A 211 14.35 -18.91 1.31
C LEU A 211 12.87 -19.16 1.60
N LEU A 212 12.01 -18.19 1.39
CA LEU A 212 10.56 -18.36 1.60
C LEU A 212 9.95 -19.35 0.60
N MET A 213 10.41 -19.37 -0.64
CA MET A 213 9.92 -20.30 -1.68
C MET A 213 10.29 -21.77 -1.41
N THR A 214 11.17 -22.07 -0.44
CA THR A 214 11.38 -23.46 0.01
C THR A 214 10.18 -24.01 0.79
N GLN A 215 9.29 -23.14 1.26
CA GLN A 215 8.09 -23.55 1.99
C GLN A 215 6.99 -23.99 1.02
N PRO A 216 6.33 -25.14 1.25
CA PRO A 216 5.23 -25.59 0.41
C PRO A 216 4.13 -24.55 0.29
N GLY A 217 3.67 -24.28 -0.94
CA GLY A 217 2.61 -23.31 -1.24
C GLY A 217 3.08 -21.86 -1.35
N VAL A 218 4.34 -21.55 -1.09
CA VAL A 218 4.90 -20.20 -1.24
C VAL A 218 5.56 -20.04 -2.60
N GLY A 219 4.89 -19.36 -3.52
CA GLY A 219 5.43 -19.01 -4.83
C GLY A 219 6.07 -17.61 -4.88
N PRO A 220 6.62 -17.21 -6.06
CA PRO A 220 7.31 -15.92 -6.24
C PRO A 220 6.48 -14.71 -5.82
N ILE A 221 5.19 -14.68 -6.15
CA ILE A 221 4.28 -13.57 -5.80
C ILE A 221 4.13 -13.45 -4.28
N THR A 222 3.90 -14.56 -3.58
CA THR A 222 3.70 -14.58 -2.13
C THR A 222 4.99 -14.22 -1.41
N SER A 223 6.13 -14.80 -1.83
CA SER A 223 7.44 -14.53 -1.23
C SER A 223 7.84 -13.06 -1.38
N MET A 224 7.75 -12.51 -2.59
CA MET A 224 8.07 -11.09 -2.82
C MET A 224 7.12 -10.15 -2.09
N ALA A 225 5.81 -10.41 -2.11
CA ALA A 225 4.85 -9.62 -1.35
C ALA A 225 5.17 -9.65 0.16
N PHE A 226 5.59 -10.78 0.70
CA PHE A 226 5.99 -10.91 2.10
C PHE A 226 7.28 -10.12 2.39
N VAL A 227 8.34 -10.33 1.62
CA VAL A 227 9.62 -9.62 1.79
C VAL A 227 9.41 -8.11 1.78
N LEU A 228 8.72 -7.61 0.76
CA LEU A 228 8.44 -6.18 0.61
C LEU A 228 7.51 -5.61 1.70
N THR A 229 6.60 -6.42 2.25
CA THR A 229 5.71 -5.99 3.33
C THR A 229 6.42 -5.99 4.68
N MET A 230 7.28 -6.98 4.93
CA MET A 230 8.03 -7.09 6.19
C MET A 230 9.23 -6.14 6.24
N GLY A 231 9.92 -5.91 5.13
CA GLY A 231 11.14 -5.12 5.09
C GLY A 231 12.23 -5.68 5.99
N ASP A 232 12.75 -4.85 6.91
CA ASP A 232 13.68 -5.34 7.91
C ASP A 232 12.95 -6.20 8.94
N VAL A 233 13.29 -7.48 8.97
CA VAL A 233 12.68 -8.47 9.88
C VAL A 233 13.12 -8.27 11.32
N ASN A 234 14.26 -7.62 11.58
CA ASN A 234 14.80 -7.39 12.93
C ASN A 234 13.90 -6.43 13.75
N ARG A 235 13.02 -5.69 13.12
CA ARG A 235 12.01 -4.88 13.81
C ARG A 235 10.93 -5.69 14.52
N PHE A 236 10.88 -7.00 14.28
CA PHE A 236 9.96 -7.93 14.94
C PHE A 236 10.74 -8.87 15.88
N GLN A 237 10.47 -8.80 17.17
CA GLN A 237 11.14 -9.65 18.15
C GLN A 237 10.59 -11.08 18.17
N ARG A 238 9.33 -11.28 17.74
CA ARG A 238 8.65 -12.59 17.78
C ARG A 238 7.70 -12.74 16.60
N GLY A 239 7.49 -13.97 16.11
CA GLY A 239 6.56 -14.27 15.02
C GLY A 239 5.11 -13.81 15.26
N LYS A 240 4.65 -13.79 16.54
CA LYS A 240 3.34 -13.24 16.90
C LYS A 240 3.19 -11.75 16.54
N GLN A 241 4.27 -10.97 16.54
CA GLN A 241 4.22 -9.56 16.11
C GLN A 241 4.01 -9.44 14.61
N VAL A 242 4.57 -10.36 13.81
CA VAL A 242 4.32 -10.46 12.36
C VAL A 242 2.84 -10.76 12.11
N ALA A 243 2.26 -11.74 12.79
CA ALA A 243 0.84 -12.06 12.69
C ALA A 243 -0.05 -10.87 13.06
N SER A 244 0.31 -10.13 14.12
CA SER A 244 -0.38 -8.91 14.55
C SER A 244 -0.27 -7.80 13.49
N TYR A 245 0.93 -7.56 12.97
CA TYR A 245 1.19 -6.55 11.93
C TYR A 245 0.39 -6.81 10.65
N LEU A 246 0.16 -8.08 10.33
CA LEU A 246 -0.66 -8.52 9.19
C LEU A 246 -2.17 -8.57 9.51
N GLY A 247 -2.54 -8.38 10.77
CA GLY A 247 -3.93 -8.45 11.22
C GLY A 247 -4.54 -9.86 11.17
N LEU A 248 -3.71 -10.88 11.37
CA LEU A 248 -4.08 -12.30 11.41
C LEU A 248 -4.40 -12.80 12.82
N ILE A 249 -4.17 -11.97 13.84
CA ILE A 249 -4.56 -12.30 15.21
C ILE A 249 -6.05 -12.06 15.45
N PRO A 250 -6.71 -12.85 16.31
CA PRO A 250 -8.11 -12.61 16.66
C PRO A 250 -8.28 -11.28 17.40
N ARG A 251 -9.43 -10.68 17.25
CA ARG A 251 -9.86 -9.58 18.13
C ARG A 251 -10.19 -10.16 19.49
N GLU A 252 -9.87 -9.44 20.54
CA GLU A 252 -10.18 -9.83 21.91
C GLU A 252 -11.18 -8.83 22.51
N TYR A 253 -12.22 -9.36 23.14
CA TYR A 253 -13.26 -8.62 23.84
C TYR A 253 -13.38 -9.09 25.30
N SER A 254 -12.25 -9.46 25.89
CA SER A 254 -12.18 -10.02 27.25
C SER A 254 -12.48 -8.95 28.29
N SER A 255 -13.30 -9.29 29.27
CA SER A 255 -13.59 -8.45 30.44
C SER A 255 -13.93 -9.33 31.64
N GLY A 256 -13.66 -8.86 32.86
CA GLY A 256 -14.04 -9.55 34.10
C GLY A 256 -13.51 -10.99 34.23
N GLY A 257 -12.32 -11.29 33.70
CA GLY A 257 -11.73 -12.62 33.72
C GLY A 257 -12.25 -13.60 32.65
N HIS A 258 -13.23 -13.21 31.84
CA HIS A 258 -13.73 -14.02 30.73
C HIS A 258 -13.03 -13.66 29.42
N GLN A 259 -12.33 -14.63 28.82
CA GLN A 259 -11.71 -14.47 27.49
C GLN A 259 -12.74 -14.67 26.38
N ARG A 260 -12.88 -13.67 25.50
CA ARG A 260 -13.75 -13.74 24.33
C ARG A 260 -13.00 -13.30 23.08
N PHE A 261 -12.72 -14.25 22.20
CA PHE A 261 -12.09 -14.00 20.91
C PHE A 261 -13.12 -13.90 19.79
N GLY A 262 -12.91 -12.93 18.90
CA GLY A 262 -13.69 -12.75 17.67
C GLY A 262 -12.93 -13.19 16.43
N SER A 263 -13.39 -12.72 15.25
CA SER A 263 -12.67 -12.90 14.00
C SER A 263 -11.32 -12.19 14.02
N ILE A 264 -10.44 -12.49 13.04
CA ILE A 264 -9.15 -11.80 12.90
C ILE A 264 -9.32 -10.28 12.84
N SER A 265 -8.34 -9.55 13.36
CA SER A 265 -8.40 -8.08 13.49
C SER A 265 -8.54 -7.35 12.16
N LYS A 266 -8.06 -7.95 11.06
CA LYS A 266 -8.03 -7.38 9.71
C LYS A 266 -7.27 -6.04 9.60
N GLN A 267 -6.50 -5.68 10.61
CA GLN A 267 -5.60 -4.54 10.57
C GLN A 267 -4.39 -4.83 9.65
N GLY A 268 -3.73 -3.79 9.15
CA GLY A 268 -2.55 -3.95 8.30
C GLY A 268 -2.86 -4.33 6.84
N ASN A 269 -1.90 -4.97 6.17
CA ASN A 269 -1.90 -5.15 4.72
C ASN A 269 -2.92 -6.21 4.24
N ARG A 270 -4.02 -5.74 3.61
CA ARG A 270 -5.08 -6.61 3.07
C ARG A 270 -4.58 -7.55 1.97
N PHE A 271 -3.68 -7.07 1.10
CA PHE A 271 -3.14 -7.87 -0.01
C PHE A 271 -2.33 -9.04 0.54
N MET A 272 -1.47 -8.78 1.53
CA MET A 272 -0.68 -9.85 2.15
C MET A 272 -1.55 -10.89 2.85
N ARG A 273 -2.58 -10.45 3.60
CA ARG A 273 -3.52 -11.41 4.22
C ARG A 273 -4.20 -12.34 3.21
N MET A 274 -4.60 -11.81 2.05
CA MET A 274 -5.21 -12.60 0.99
C MET A 274 -4.24 -13.64 0.41
N LEU A 275 -2.95 -13.35 0.38
CA LEU A 275 -1.94 -14.30 -0.11
C LEU A 275 -1.60 -15.40 0.92
N LEU A 276 -1.83 -15.14 2.21
CA LEU A 276 -1.49 -16.06 3.31
C LEU A 276 -2.67 -16.93 3.77
N VAL A 277 -3.88 -16.65 3.32
CA VAL A 277 -5.12 -17.38 3.63
C VAL A 277 -5.70 -18.00 2.37
#